data_b8892c1cb23d97e7ef5bbf2e8212d4b7
#
_entry.id   b8892c1cb23d97e7ef5bbf2e8212d4b7
#
_cell.length_a   1.000
_cell.length_b   1.000
_cell.length_c   1.000
_cell.angle_alpha   90.00
_cell.angle_beta   90.00
_cell.angle_gamma   90.00
#
_symmetry.space_group_name_H-M   'P 1'
#
loop_
_entity.id
_entity.type
_entity.pdbx_description
1 polymer ?
#
loop_
_entity_poly.entity_id
_entity_poly.type
_entity_poly.pdbx_seq_one_letter_code
_entity_poly.pdbx_strand_id
1 'polypeptide(L)'
;GVVSREDIAQASPSKATSFSVGELTYLLARTKIKTVMRKNPVTISPDALLEEAAIMMRSNEVGFLPVVENGKLVGIITESNIFDAFIELLGFKEPGTRLTIEADDMPGVMANLAGIFAEHGANITNVAVYRGSTGKCAVVVATQSYNTEDIEKSIESHGFKIIYKLQNR
;
A
#
# COMPACT_ATOMS: atom_id res chain seq x y z
N GLY A 1 2.38 -23.14 13.72
CA GLY A 1 1.27 -22.86 12.81
C GLY A 1 0.65 -21.49 13.07
N VAL A 2 -0.24 -21.08 12.20
CA VAL A 2 -0.98 -19.81 12.28
C VAL A 2 -2.48 -20.05 12.22
N VAL A 3 -3.25 -19.15 12.78
CA VAL A 3 -4.71 -19.17 12.74
C VAL A 3 -5.18 -17.74 12.38
N SER A 4 -5.98 -17.62 11.33
CA SER A 4 -6.65 -16.40 10.94
C SER A 4 -8.07 -16.34 11.47
N ARG A 5 -8.70 -15.15 11.35
CA ARG A 5 -10.13 -14.99 11.64
C ARG A 5 -10.99 -15.87 10.72
N GLU A 6 -10.59 -16.01 9.46
CA GLU A 6 -11.25 -16.85 8.45
C GLU A 6 -11.16 -18.32 8.83
N ASP A 7 -10.01 -18.80 9.30
CA ASP A 7 -9.84 -20.18 9.75
C ASP A 7 -10.78 -20.48 10.92
N ILE A 8 -10.92 -19.55 11.87
CA ILE A 8 -11.86 -19.67 12.99
C ILE A 8 -13.32 -19.64 12.48
N ALA A 9 -13.64 -18.74 11.55
CA ALA A 9 -14.98 -18.62 11.00
C ALA A 9 -15.40 -19.90 10.23
N GLN A 10 -14.49 -20.48 9.46
CA GLN A 10 -14.71 -21.74 8.73
C GLN A 10 -14.86 -22.94 9.68
N ALA A 11 -14.13 -22.97 10.78
CA ALA A 11 -14.23 -24.01 11.79
C ALA A 11 -15.45 -23.85 12.70
N SER A 12 -16.12 -22.70 12.63
CA SER A 12 -17.33 -22.43 13.43
C SER A 12 -18.56 -22.92 12.68
N PRO A 13 -19.56 -23.51 13.37
CA PRO A 13 -20.80 -23.94 12.76
C PRO A 13 -21.53 -22.75 12.10
N SER A 14 -22.09 -22.99 10.92
CA SER A 14 -22.88 -21.97 10.22
C SER A 14 -24.17 -21.63 10.97
N LYS A 15 -24.74 -20.44 10.70
CA LYS A 15 -26.06 -20.04 11.24
C LYS A 15 -27.19 -20.97 10.82
N ALA A 16 -26.98 -21.81 9.80
CA ALA A 16 -27.96 -22.78 9.30
C ALA A 16 -27.86 -24.14 10.02
N THR A 17 -27.05 -24.28 11.06
CA THR A 17 -26.96 -25.53 11.83
C THR A 17 -28.19 -25.75 12.68
N SER A 18 -28.56 -27.01 12.87
CA SER A 18 -29.65 -27.43 13.78
C SER A 18 -29.22 -27.52 15.25
N PHE A 19 -27.95 -27.24 15.56
CA PHE A 19 -27.46 -27.28 16.94
C PHE A 19 -28.01 -26.12 17.78
N SER A 20 -28.38 -26.43 19.02
CA SER A 20 -28.70 -25.42 20.01
C SER A 20 -27.47 -24.57 20.40
N VAL A 21 -27.71 -23.38 20.96
CA VAL A 21 -26.61 -22.48 21.43
C VAL A 21 -25.70 -23.19 22.44
N GLY A 22 -26.28 -24.03 23.33
CA GLY A 22 -25.53 -24.79 24.32
C GLY A 22 -24.62 -25.83 23.67
N GLU A 23 -25.09 -26.57 22.68
CA GLU A 23 -24.28 -27.54 21.93
C GLU A 23 -23.14 -26.88 21.17
N LEU A 24 -23.41 -25.73 20.53
CA LEU A 24 -22.40 -24.94 19.83
C LEU A 24 -21.29 -24.46 20.78
N THR A 25 -21.68 -23.90 21.93
CA THR A 25 -20.74 -23.44 22.95
C THR A 25 -19.88 -24.59 23.46
N TYR A 26 -20.46 -25.75 23.70
CA TYR A 26 -19.76 -26.95 24.14
C TYR A 26 -18.73 -27.44 23.10
N LEU A 27 -19.13 -27.50 21.82
CA LEU A 27 -18.24 -27.95 20.75
C LEU A 27 -17.07 -26.97 20.54
N LEU A 28 -17.36 -25.65 20.51
CA LEU A 28 -16.34 -24.63 20.36
C LEU A 28 -15.35 -24.62 21.52
N ALA A 29 -15.83 -24.78 22.74
CA ALA A 29 -14.97 -24.84 23.94
C ALA A 29 -13.98 -26.02 23.94
N ARG A 30 -14.30 -27.09 23.22
CA ARG A 30 -13.45 -28.28 23.07
C ARG A 30 -12.59 -28.28 21.80
N THR A 31 -12.85 -27.38 20.88
CA THR A 31 -12.07 -27.28 19.64
C THR A 31 -10.67 -26.75 19.96
N LYS A 32 -9.66 -27.55 19.67
CA LYS A 32 -8.26 -27.16 19.90
C LYS A 32 -7.75 -26.35 18.71
N ILE A 33 -7.04 -25.26 18.96
CA ILE A 33 -6.41 -24.44 17.90
C ILE A 33 -5.59 -25.30 16.92
N LYS A 34 -4.90 -26.34 17.42
CA LYS A 34 -4.13 -27.28 16.60
C LYS A 34 -4.94 -27.98 15.50
N THR A 35 -6.25 -28.09 15.63
CA THR A 35 -7.12 -28.73 14.62
C THR A 35 -7.58 -27.73 13.56
N VAL A 36 -7.50 -26.43 13.83
CA VAL A 36 -7.97 -25.34 12.97
C VAL A 36 -6.81 -24.63 12.26
N MET A 37 -5.64 -24.58 12.91
CA MET A 37 -4.47 -23.85 12.41
C MET A 37 -3.91 -24.41 11.11
N ARG A 38 -3.40 -23.53 10.27
CA ARG A 38 -2.51 -23.89 9.16
C ARG A 38 -1.13 -24.25 9.73
N LYS A 39 -0.73 -25.51 9.55
CA LYS A 39 0.50 -26.05 10.17
C LYS A 39 1.78 -25.49 9.54
N ASN A 40 1.75 -25.30 8.21
CA ASN A 40 2.88 -24.81 7.41
C ASN A 40 2.47 -23.47 6.76
N PRO A 41 2.50 -22.37 7.50
CA PRO A 41 2.19 -21.07 6.93
C PRO A 41 3.27 -20.62 5.95
N VAL A 42 2.89 -19.83 4.96
CA VAL A 42 3.84 -19.07 4.16
C VAL A 42 4.51 -18.06 5.08
N THR A 43 5.84 -18.00 5.05
CA THR A 43 6.64 -17.09 5.90
C THR A 43 7.52 -16.21 5.04
N ILE A 44 8.01 -15.10 5.59
CA ILE A 44 8.90 -14.17 4.91
C ILE A 44 10.10 -13.83 5.82
N SER A 45 11.24 -13.49 5.19
CA SER A 45 12.42 -12.98 5.89
C SER A 45 12.21 -11.52 6.33
N PRO A 46 12.84 -11.07 7.46
CA PRO A 46 12.85 -9.66 7.83
C PRO A 46 13.54 -8.76 6.80
N ASP A 47 14.45 -9.30 5.98
CA ASP A 47 15.18 -8.56 4.94
C ASP A 47 14.44 -8.51 3.59
N ALA A 48 13.24 -9.11 3.49
CA ALA A 48 12.47 -9.12 2.25
C ALA A 48 11.88 -7.72 1.96
N LEU A 49 11.77 -7.42 0.67
CA LEU A 49 11.16 -6.17 0.22
C LEU A 49 9.65 -6.16 0.49
N LEU A 50 9.11 -4.95 0.68
CA LEU A 50 7.68 -4.75 0.90
C LEU A 50 6.84 -5.28 -0.27
N GLU A 51 7.32 -5.09 -1.49
CA GLU A 51 6.69 -5.59 -2.72
C GLU A 51 6.67 -7.12 -2.77
N GLU A 52 7.71 -7.78 -2.27
CA GLU A 52 7.75 -9.24 -2.17
C GLU A 52 6.70 -9.73 -1.19
N ALA A 53 6.56 -9.06 -0.03
CA ALA A 53 5.52 -9.38 0.93
C ALA A 53 4.11 -9.24 0.32
N ALA A 54 3.86 -8.15 -0.42
CA ALA A 54 2.58 -7.92 -1.11
C ALA A 54 2.30 -9.01 -2.16
N ILE A 55 3.29 -9.37 -2.98
CA ILE A 55 3.18 -10.43 -3.98
C ILE A 55 2.91 -11.79 -3.32
N MET A 56 3.63 -12.11 -2.25
CA MET A 56 3.46 -13.37 -1.52
C MET A 56 2.07 -13.48 -0.89
N MET A 57 1.55 -12.41 -0.26
CA MET A 57 0.19 -12.38 0.29
C MET A 57 -0.84 -12.63 -0.80
N ARG A 58 -0.75 -11.92 -1.92
CA ARG A 58 -1.66 -12.04 -3.05
C ARG A 58 -1.62 -13.43 -3.68
N SER A 59 -0.42 -13.97 -3.95
CA SER A 59 -0.25 -15.26 -4.64
C SER A 59 -0.67 -16.46 -3.80
N ASN A 60 -0.64 -16.33 -2.47
CA ASN A 60 -1.03 -17.40 -1.54
C ASN A 60 -2.41 -17.14 -0.90
N GLU A 61 -3.11 -16.06 -1.31
CA GLU A 61 -4.43 -15.68 -0.77
C GLU A 61 -4.43 -15.60 0.78
N VAL A 62 -3.41 -14.92 1.33
CA VAL A 62 -3.26 -14.75 2.78
C VAL A 62 -3.15 -13.27 3.14
N GLY A 63 -3.86 -12.83 4.18
CA GLY A 63 -3.86 -11.43 4.64
C GLY A 63 -2.68 -11.08 5.57
N PHE A 64 -1.79 -12.03 5.85
CA PHE A 64 -0.60 -11.79 6.67
C PHE A 64 0.48 -12.86 6.42
N LEU A 65 1.73 -12.51 6.73
CA LEU A 65 2.88 -13.41 6.70
C LEU A 65 3.62 -13.33 8.04
N PRO A 66 3.87 -14.47 8.71
CA PRO A 66 4.82 -14.54 9.81
C PRO A 66 6.22 -14.21 9.29
N VAL A 67 6.92 -13.32 9.99
CA VAL A 67 8.32 -12.98 9.70
C VAL A 67 9.21 -13.92 10.49
N VAL A 68 10.07 -14.66 9.80
CA VAL A 68 10.90 -15.71 10.40
C VAL A 68 12.37 -15.43 10.09
N GLU A 69 13.18 -15.41 11.12
CA GLU A 69 14.63 -15.30 11.05
C GLU A 69 15.28 -16.50 11.76
N ASN A 70 16.20 -17.19 11.09
CA ASN A 70 16.90 -18.36 11.65
C ASN A 70 15.95 -19.43 12.27
N GLY A 71 14.79 -19.65 11.61
CA GLY A 71 13.77 -20.60 12.08
C GLY A 71 12.93 -20.11 13.27
N LYS A 72 13.08 -18.87 13.72
CA LYS A 72 12.33 -18.28 14.82
C LYS A 72 11.37 -17.22 14.31
N LEU A 73 10.17 -17.19 14.87
CA LEU A 73 9.21 -16.11 14.62
C LEU A 73 9.73 -14.82 15.29
N VAL A 74 9.96 -13.78 14.48
CA VAL A 74 10.44 -12.47 14.93
C VAL A 74 9.38 -11.37 14.75
N GLY A 75 8.36 -11.61 13.93
CA GLY A 75 7.30 -10.63 13.69
C GLY A 75 6.18 -11.18 12.81
N ILE A 76 5.29 -10.28 12.46
CA ILE A 76 4.20 -10.52 11.52
C ILE A 76 4.02 -9.27 10.66
N ILE A 77 3.80 -9.45 9.36
CA ILE A 77 3.42 -8.38 8.45
C ILE A 77 2.03 -8.68 7.89
N THR A 78 1.18 -7.66 7.82
CA THR A 78 -0.22 -7.76 7.38
C THR A 78 -0.46 -6.90 6.14
N GLU A 79 -1.57 -7.14 5.42
CA GLU A 79 -2.01 -6.27 4.31
C GLU A 79 -2.16 -4.82 4.76
N SER A 80 -2.66 -4.56 5.98
CA SER A 80 -2.76 -3.20 6.51
C SER A 80 -1.39 -2.53 6.64
N ASN A 81 -0.36 -3.27 7.07
CA ASN A 81 1.00 -2.71 7.14
C ASN A 81 1.54 -2.37 5.74
N ILE A 82 1.23 -3.20 4.74
CA ILE A 82 1.57 -2.93 3.34
C ILE A 82 0.89 -1.65 2.86
N PHE A 83 -0.42 -1.50 3.10
CA PHE A 83 -1.15 -0.29 2.70
C PHE A 83 -0.65 0.96 3.41
N ASP A 84 -0.38 0.89 4.72
CA ASP A 84 0.15 2.02 5.48
C ASP A 84 1.51 2.45 4.93
N ALA A 85 2.40 1.51 4.63
CA ALA A 85 3.69 1.80 4.03
C ALA A 85 3.57 2.42 2.62
N PHE A 86 2.66 1.95 1.77
CA PHE A 86 2.42 2.58 0.48
C PHE A 86 1.85 4.00 0.60
N ILE A 87 0.94 4.25 1.55
CA ILE A 87 0.42 5.59 1.82
C ILE A 87 1.55 6.53 2.23
N GLU A 88 2.47 6.05 3.07
CA GLU A 88 3.65 6.80 3.52
C GLU A 88 4.62 7.06 2.37
N LEU A 89 4.99 6.02 1.60
CA LEU A 89 5.86 6.14 0.44
C LEU A 89 5.34 7.13 -0.61
N LEU A 90 4.02 7.17 -0.81
CA LEU A 90 3.40 8.11 -1.74
C LEU A 90 3.26 9.53 -1.17
N GLY A 91 3.60 9.76 0.10
CA GLY A 91 3.56 11.06 0.75
C GLY A 91 2.15 11.67 0.82
N PHE A 92 1.09 10.84 0.85
CA PHE A 92 -0.28 11.34 0.83
C PHE A 92 -0.66 12.15 2.08
N LYS A 93 -0.03 11.85 3.21
CA LYS A 93 -0.26 12.54 4.50
C LYS A 93 0.67 13.72 4.74
N GLU A 94 1.65 13.95 3.86
CA GLU A 94 2.61 15.04 4.01
C GLU A 94 1.91 16.41 3.81
N PRO A 95 2.19 17.41 4.67
CA PRO A 95 1.65 18.74 4.50
C PRO A 95 2.28 19.42 3.27
N GLY A 96 1.48 20.25 2.57
CA GLY A 96 1.93 20.95 1.37
C GLY A 96 0.99 20.78 0.18
N THR A 97 1.52 20.92 -1.02
CA THR A 97 0.76 20.81 -2.27
C THR A 97 1.21 19.58 -3.07
N ARG A 98 0.22 18.88 -3.61
CA ARG A 98 0.40 17.74 -4.51
C ARG A 98 -0.22 18.09 -5.85
N LEU A 99 0.59 18.07 -6.92
CA LEU A 99 0.18 18.31 -8.28
C LEU A 99 0.21 17.00 -9.07
N THR A 100 -0.85 16.73 -9.82
CA THR A 100 -0.88 15.64 -10.80
C THR A 100 -0.77 16.26 -12.18
N ILE A 101 0.27 15.91 -12.91
CA ILE A 101 0.68 16.52 -14.16
C ILE A 101 0.60 15.48 -15.27
N GLU A 102 -0.19 15.75 -16.30
CA GLU A 102 -0.20 14.94 -17.52
C GLU A 102 1.00 15.32 -18.39
N ALA A 103 1.75 14.33 -18.83
CA ALA A 103 2.91 14.47 -19.71
C ALA A 103 3.00 13.30 -20.69
N ASP A 104 3.77 13.47 -21.76
CA ASP A 104 4.14 12.38 -22.64
C ASP A 104 5.16 11.47 -21.93
N ASP A 105 5.03 10.14 -22.06
CA ASP A 105 5.96 9.20 -21.44
C ASP A 105 7.24 9.07 -22.29
N MET A 106 8.13 10.05 -22.14
CA MET A 106 9.36 10.16 -22.92
C MET A 106 10.56 10.60 -22.06
N PRO A 107 11.79 10.31 -22.52
CA PRO A 107 13.01 10.74 -21.83
C PRO A 107 13.06 12.27 -21.63
N GLY A 108 13.50 12.70 -20.45
CA GLY A 108 13.69 14.11 -20.11
C GLY A 108 12.50 14.76 -19.39
N VAL A 109 11.31 14.20 -19.41
CA VAL A 109 10.12 14.76 -18.74
C VAL A 109 10.35 14.98 -17.26
N MET A 110 10.90 13.99 -16.56
CA MET A 110 11.20 14.12 -15.13
C MET A 110 12.27 15.18 -14.83
N ALA A 111 13.26 15.29 -15.69
CA ALA A 111 14.30 16.31 -15.54
C ALA A 111 13.72 17.72 -15.71
N ASN A 112 12.85 17.93 -16.70
CA ASN A 112 12.19 19.21 -16.94
C ASN A 112 11.26 19.58 -15.75
N LEU A 113 10.43 18.65 -15.28
CA LEU A 113 9.56 18.90 -14.14
C LEU A 113 10.36 19.20 -12.89
N ALA A 114 11.40 18.42 -12.56
CA ALA A 114 12.25 18.68 -11.42
C ALA A 114 12.98 20.03 -11.52
N GLY A 115 13.41 20.42 -12.73
CA GLY A 115 13.99 21.74 -13.00
C GLY A 115 13.05 22.89 -12.65
N ILE A 116 11.77 22.80 -13.06
CA ILE A 116 10.77 23.84 -12.75
C ILE A 116 10.61 24.00 -11.23
N PHE A 117 10.51 22.92 -10.45
CA PHE A 117 10.43 23.03 -9.00
C PHE A 117 11.69 23.64 -8.39
N ALA A 118 12.88 23.24 -8.89
CA ALA A 118 14.16 23.76 -8.42
C ALA A 118 14.33 25.26 -8.70
N GLU A 119 13.93 25.74 -9.89
CA GLU A 119 13.96 27.17 -10.27
C GLU A 119 13.11 28.04 -9.35
N HIS A 120 12.03 27.48 -8.82
CA HIS A 120 11.13 28.17 -7.88
C HIS A 120 11.51 27.90 -6.40
N GLY A 121 12.65 27.25 -6.14
CA GLY A 121 13.10 26.96 -4.78
C GLY A 121 12.21 25.98 -4.03
N ALA A 122 11.37 25.21 -4.72
CA ALA A 122 10.44 24.27 -4.13
C ALA A 122 11.06 22.87 -4.03
N ASN A 123 11.13 22.34 -2.81
CA ASN A 123 11.59 20.98 -2.60
C ASN A 123 10.51 19.95 -2.99
N ILE A 124 10.90 18.96 -3.78
CA ILE A 124 10.05 17.81 -4.11
C ILE A 124 10.22 16.77 -2.99
N THR A 125 9.14 16.43 -2.31
CA THR A 125 9.15 15.43 -1.23
C THR A 125 8.86 14.02 -1.73
N ASN A 126 7.92 13.89 -2.67
CA ASN A 126 7.53 12.59 -3.22
C ASN A 126 7.20 12.72 -4.71
N VAL A 127 7.49 11.66 -5.45
CA VAL A 127 7.13 11.54 -6.87
C VAL A 127 6.55 10.15 -7.13
N ALA A 128 5.46 10.11 -7.87
CA ALA A 128 4.92 8.86 -8.41
C ALA A 128 4.56 9.04 -9.89
N VAL A 129 4.79 8.01 -10.69
CA VAL A 129 4.49 8.04 -12.13
C VAL A 129 3.51 6.92 -12.46
N TYR A 130 2.34 7.30 -12.95
CA TYR A 130 1.31 6.37 -13.42
C TYR A 130 1.32 6.36 -14.95
N ARG A 131 1.72 5.23 -15.53
CA ARG A 131 1.78 5.03 -16.98
C ARG A 131 0.47 4.46 -17.49
N GLY A 132 -0.10 5.12 -18.51
CA GLY A 132 -1.28 4.63 -19.23
C GLY A 132 -0.89 3.85 -20.49
N SER A 133 -1.89 3.35 -21.21
CA SER A 133 -1.71 2.65 -22.49
C SER A 133 -1.60 3.61 -23.69
N THR A 134 -1.73 4.93 -23.50
CA THR A 134 -1.86 5.94 -24.58
C THR A 134 -0.57 6.68 -24.91
N GLY A 135 0.60 6.24 -24.38
CA GLY A 135 1.87 6.97 -24.51
C GLY A 135 1.96 8.23 -23.64
N LYS A 136 0.96 8.46 -22.79
CA LYS A 136 0.97 9.50 -21.77
C LYS A 136 1.14 8.90 -20.36
N CYS A 137 1.68 9.72 -19.47
CA CYS A 137 1.79 9.40 -18.04
C CYS A 137 1.18 10.52 -17.20
N ALA A 138 0.75 10.16 -16.00
CA ALA A 138 0.43 11.11 -14.95
C ALA A 138 1.57 11.12 -13.94
N VAL A 139 2.28 12.24 -13.84
CA VAL A 139 3.34 12.46 -12.87
C VAL A 139 2.73 13.18 -11.68
N VAL A 140 2.77 12.54 -10.52
CA VAL A 140 2.34 13.13 -9.26
C VAL A 140 3.56 13.64 -8.55
N VAL A 141 3.60 14.94 -8.25
CA VAL A 141 4.69 15.59 -7.53
C VAL A 141 4.13 16.21 -6.27
N ALA A 142 4.71 15.89 -5.13
CA ALA A 142 4.40 16.51 -3.85
C ALA A 142 5.54 17.47 -3.45
N THR A 143 5.15 18.60 -2.87
CA THR A 143 6.06 19.62 -2.33
C THR A 143 5.53 20.18 -1.03
N GLN A 144 6.40 20.62 -0.13
CA GLN A 144 6.02 21.27 1.12
C GLN A 144 5.47 22.70 0.91
N SER A 145 5.60 23.24 -0.31
CA SER A 145 5.10 24.58 -0.63
C SER A 145 3.57 24.61 -0.72
N TYR A 146 2.93 25.56 -0.06
CA TYR A 146 1.49 25.79 -0.16
C TYR A 146 1.15 26.74 -1.32
N ASN A 147 2.01 27.74 -1.57
CA ASN A 147 1.86 28.61 -2.72
C ASN A 147 2.63 28.04 -3.91
N THR A 148 1.91 27.51 -4.86
CA THR A 148 2.45 26.86 -6.06
C THR A 148 2.02 27.56 -7.36
N GLU A 149 1.42 28.74 -7.30
CA GLU A 149 0.86 29.44 -8.48
C GLU A 149 1.90 29.68 -9.57
N ASP A 150 3.11 30.12 -9.21
CA ASP A 150 4.17 30.37 -10.19
C ASP A 150 4.78 29.08 -10.74
N ILE A 151 4.86 28.04 -9.92
CA ILE A 151 5.23 26.68 -10.37
C ILE A 151 4.20 26.16 -11.37
N GLU A 152 2.91 26.32 -11.09
CA GLU A 152 1.82 25.88 -11.97
C GLU A 152 1.86 26.59 -13.32
N LYS A 153 2.04 27.91 -13.35
CA LYS A 153 2.23 28.67 -14.58
C LYS A 153 3.46 28.21 -15.37
N SER A 154 4.55 27.94 -14.68
CA SER A 154 5.77 27.45 -15.30
C SER A 154 5.58 26.05 -15.92
N ILE A 155 4.91 25.13 -15.20
CA ILE A 155 4.55 23.81 -15.71
C ILE A 155 3.73 23.93 -17.01
N GLU A 156 2.70 24.77 -17.02
CA GLU A 156 1.85 24.98 -18.20
C GLU A 156 2.60 25.63 -19.36
N SER A 157 3.49 26.58 -19.10
CA SER A 157 4.30 27.25 -20.13
C SER A 157 5.30 26.31 -20.80
N HIS A 158 5.72 25.23 -20.10
CA HIS A 158 6.54 24.17 -20.64
C HIS A 158 5.76 23.08 -21.39
N GLY A 159 4.45 23.28 -21.59
CA GLY A 159 3.60 22.37 -22.37
C GLY A 159 3.03 21.19 -21.58
N PHE A 160 3.21 21.17 -20.26
CA PHE A 160 2.59 20.18 -19.40
C PHE A 160 1.18 20.63 -18.98
N LYS A 161 0.35 19.68 -18.59
CA LYS A 161 -1.02 19.98 -18.15
C LYS A 161 -1.23 19.50 -16.72
N ILE A 162 -1.65 20.41 -15.84
CA ILE A 162 -2.05 20.05 -14.48
C ILE A 162 -3.49 19.51 -14.55
N ILE A 163 -3.69 18.26 -14.14
CA ILE A 163 -4.99 17.59 -14.16
C ILE A 163 -5.63 17.50 -12.78
N TYR A 164 -4.84 17.64 -11.72
CA TYR A 164 -5.35 17.64 -10.36
C TYR A 164 -4.39 18.35 -9.40
N LYS A 165 -4.94 19.07 -8.42
CA LYS A 165 -4.22 19.72 -7.33
C LYS A 165 -4.88 19.38 -6.00
N LEU A 166 -4.10 18.98 -5.02
CA LEU A 166 -4.52 18.74 -3.66
C LEU A 166 -3.60 19.51 -2.70
N GLN A 167 -4.19 20.18 -1.71
CA GLN A 167 -3.43 20.78 -0.61
C GLN A 167 -3.78 20.06 0.69
N ASN A 168 -2.76 19.51 1.34
CA ASN A 168 -2.86 18.90 2.66
C ASN A 168 -2.38 19.91 3.71
N ARG A 169 -3.15 20.05 4.77
CA ARG A 169 -2.84 20.94 5.91
C ARG A 169 -2.37 20.13 7.11
#